data_9da03de9d506cccea157aea9cc55dead
#
_entry.id   9da03de9d506cccea157aea9cc55dead
#
_cell.length_a   1.000
_cell.length_b   1.000
_cell.length_c   1.000
_cell.angle_alpha   90.00
_cell.angle_beta   90.00
_cell.angle_gamma   90.00
#
_symmetry.space_group_name_H-M   'P 1'
#
loop_
_entity.id
_entity.type
_entity.pdbx_description
1 polymer ?
#
loop_
_entity_poly.entity_id
_entity_poly.type
_entity_poly.pdbx_seq_one_letter_code
_entity_poly.pdbx_strand_id
1 'polypeptide(L)'
;MRAVCVLAIVIAALTARGAGAPADGPVVEIVTALSPTFVPLPADQDFTGNGLITQTFDKNTGPLEYAVHLNVRGAYDDNIALTHTNRLDDFYVQIQPSLMLGIGDIVKTDTFLAAIYAPSFFRYDDHPDFDSDQHQVRVLGGIKSGNLILRFTQDVAILDNIVLAATSDERSALGTVNGRTDLDIYNTLLAANYNMTPTDFLFSELKITRTEYAQPLVSSELYAVDLYLNHGFSRSLVLGAGVEGGYNAVDFPTPNQSMMQANGHLRFQPSDRFSFDVIAGAEFRKFESSSQTIGRGSYCTPVFSISASWLPCDSTRIIFGATRQILNSAAQTAQDYVDTNLNMTIRERLSRQLYFIVLGGYEHVDYFNTIDSPTPLPTLSDDYYYIQPSVDILLTRFWSLGGYYLRRQNSGSVPTVDFYSNEYGVRMSIKF
;
A
#
# COMPACT_ATOMS: atom_id res chain seq x y z
N MET A 1 -10.88 -5.50 23.82
CA MET A 1 -12.29 -5.06 24.03
C MET A 1 -12.73 -3.90 23.12
N ARG A 2 -11.82 -3.12 22.52
CA ARG A 2 -12.18 -1.98 21.62
C ARG A 2 -12.57 -2.37 20.18
N ALA A 3 -12.13 -3.50 19.69
CA ALA A 3 -12.45 -4.00 18.33
C ALA A 3 -13.94 -4.41 18.15
N VAL A 4 -14.64 -4.71 19.22
CA VAL A 4 -16.04 -5.16 19.18
C VAL A 4 -17.02 -4.01 18.88
N CYS A 5 -16.68 -2.76 19.21
CA CYS A 5 -17.55 -1.61 18.97
C CYS A 5 -17.63 -1.19 17.49
N VAL A 6 -16.56 -1.39 16.71
CA VAL A 6 -16.53 -1.02 15.29
C VAL A 6 -17.38 -2.00 14.47
N LEU A 7 -17.38 -3.27 14.82
CA LEU A 7 -18.20 -4.30 14.17
C LEU A 7 -19.71 -4.06 14.40
N ALA A 8 -20.10 -3.53 15.56
CA ALA A 8 -21.49 -3.24 15.88
C ALA A 8 -22.08 -2.08 15.06
N ILE A 9 -21.27 -1.08 14.67
CA ILE A 9 -21.69 0.06 13.84
C ILE A 9 -21.94 -0.41 12.39
N VAL A 10 -21.12 -1.30 11.87
CA VAL A 10 -21.27 -1.87 10.51
C VAL A 10 -22.54 -2.74 10.42
N ILE A 11 -22.84 -3.53 11.45
CA ILE A 11 -24.04 -4.38 11.48
C ILE A 11 -25.33 -3.53 11.62
N ALA A 12 -25.30 -2.42 12.36
CA ALA A 12 -26.45 -1.53 12.49
C ALA A 12 -26.77 -0.77 11.18
N ALA A 13 -25.78 -0.48 10.35
CA ALA A 13 -25.96 0.16 9.05
C ALA A 13 -26.57 -0.79 7.99
N LEU A 14 -26.32 -2.10 8.07
CA LEU A 14 -26.87 -3.11 7.17
C LEU A 14 -28.39 -3.33 7.33
N THR A 15 -29.00 -2.89 8.42
CA THR A 15 -30.43 -3.07 8.68
C THR A 15 -31.33 -1.91 8.19
N ALA A 16 -30.75 -0.78 7.77
CA ALA A 16 -31.49 0.37 7.26
C ALA A 16 -31.79 0.22 5.75
N ARG A 17 -32.79 -0.61 5.39
CA ARG A 17 -33.38 -0.63 4.04
C ARG A 17 -34.35 0.53 3.90
N GLY A 18 -34.00 1.54 3.12
CA GLY A 18 -34.88 2.65 2.72
C GLY A 18 -34.82 2.91 1.23
N ALA A 19 -35.96 2.89 0.60
CA ALA A 19 -36.23 2.90 -0.83
C ALA A 19 -35.83 4.19 -1.56
N GLY A 20 -35.52 4.08 -2.85
CA GLY A 20 -35.66 5.15 -3.85
C GLY A 20 -34.37 5.49 -4.60
N ALA A 21 -34.21 4.95 -5.81
CA ALA A 21 -33.29 5.51 -6.80
C ALA A 21 -33.83 6.84 -7.34
N PRO A 22 -33.00 7.83 -7.71
CA PRO A 22 -32.50 7.88 -9.07
C PRO A 22 -31.11 8.53 -9.29
N ALA A 23 -30.69 8.44 -10.52
CA ALA A 23 -29.72 9.22 -11.27
C ALA A 23 -28.26 8.75 -11.23
N ASP A 24 -27.89 8.16 -12.37
CA ASP A 24 -26.54 7.90 -12.83
C ASP A 24 -25.75 9.21 -13.03
N GLY A 25 -25.12 9.70 -11.98
CA GLY A 25 -24.00 10.61 -12.06
C GLY A 25 -22.70 9.79 -12.15
N PRO A 26 -21.62 10.30 -12.75
CA PRO A 26 -20.35 9.58 -12.77
C PRO A 26 -19.90 9.37 -11.32
N VAL A 27 -19.89 8.12 -10.88
CA VAL A 27 -19.28 7.73 -9.60
C VAL A 27 -17.76 7.92 -9.78
N VAL A 28 -17.29 9.05 -9.31
CA VAL A 28 -15.84 9.34 -9.31
C VAL A 28 -15.26 8.59 -8.11
N GLU A 29 -14.61 7.49 -8.37
CA GLU A 29 -13.86 6.75 -7.39
C GLU A 29 -12.54 7.49 -7.14
N ILE A 30 -12.41 8.19 -6.02
CA ILE A 30 -11.12 8.71 -5.58
C ILE A 30 -10.41 7.51 -4.93
N VAL A 31 -9.49 6.91 -5.65
CA VAL A 31 -8.51 6.02 -5.04
C VAL A 31 -7.52 6.96 -4.35
N THR A 32 -7.61 7.07 -3.03
CA THR A 32 -6.61 7.79 -2.25
C THR A 32 -5.29 7.00 -2.32
N ALA A 33 -4.38 7.51 -3.14
CA ALA A 33 -3.04 6.96 -3.30
C ALA A 33 -2.13 7.19 -2.09
N LEU A 34 -2.65 7.83 -1.03
CA LEU A 34 -1.91 8.18 0.19
C LEU A 34 -2.08 7.17 1.33
N SER A 35 -2.61 5.97 1.06
CA SER A 35 -2.57 4.93 2.09
C SER A 35 -1.17 4.35 2.15
N PRO A 36 -0.35 4.67 3.18
CA PRO A 36 0.86 3.91 3.38
C PRO A 36 0.46 2.48 3.71
N THR A 37 1.03 1.57 2.97
CA THR A 37 1.30 0.24 3.46
C THR A 37 0.14 -0.70 3.72
N PHE A 38 -0.58 -1.02 2.70
CA PHE A 38 -0.88 -2.43 2.54
C PHE A 38 0.30 -3.05 1.78
N VAL A 39 0.99 -3.99 2.39
CA VAL A 39 1.94 -4.83 1.67
C VAL A 39 1.14 -5.52 0.58
N PRO A 40 1.30 -5.16 -0.72
CA PRO A 40 0.52 -5.81 -1.76
C PRO A 40 0.84 -7.28 -1.67
N LEU A 41 -0.19 -8.10 -1.46
CA LEU A 41 -0.01 -9.54 -1.57
C LEU A 41 0.58 -9.79 -2.96
N PRO A 42 1.59 -10.66 -3.13
CA PRO A 42 2.09 -11.05 -4.46
C PRO A 42 0.98 -11.54 -5.39
N ALA A 43 -0.17 -11.90 -4.85
CA ALA A 43 -1.40 -12.21 -5.57
C ALA A 43 -2.05 -11.00 -6.25
N ASP A 44 -1.73 -9.75 -5.86
CA ASP A 44 -2.20 -8.54 -6.53
C ASP A 44 -1.54 -8.35 -7.91
N GLN A 45 -0.52 -9.13 -8.23
CA GLN A 45 -0.04 -9.30 -9.59
C GLN A 45 -1.01 -10.18 -10.39
N ASP A 46 -2.26 -9.78 -10.45
CA ASP A 46 -3.24 -10.51 -11.23
C ASP A 46 -2.87 -10.43 -12.72
N PHE A 47 -2.75 -11.62 -13.33
CA PHE A 47 -2.42 -11.78 -14.75
C PHE A 47 -3.39 -11.06 -15.70
N THR A 48 -4.51 -10.61 -15.21
CA THR A 48 -5.57 -10.02 -16.03
C THR A 48 -5.64 -8.49 -15.91
N GLY A 49 -4.91 -7.87 -14.97
CA GLY A 49 -4.73 -6.41 -14.92
C GLY A 49 -5.84 -5.62 -14.26
N ASN A 50 -6.79 -6.28 -13.64
CA ASN A 50 -7.76 -5.65 -12.74
C ASN A 50 -7.41 -6.09 -11.32
N GLY A 51 -7.45 -5.23 -10.34
CA GLY A 51 -7.08 -5.55 -8.96
C GLY A 51 -7.80 -6.78 -8.41
N LEU A 52 -7.28 -7.34 -7.34
CA LEU A 52 -7.69 -8.61 -6.72
C LEU A 52 -9.21 -8.79 -6.60
N ILE A 53 -9.94 -7.71 -6.36
CA ILE A 53 -11.37 -7.72 -6.10
C ILE A 53 -12.20 -7.94 -7.38
N THR A 54 -11.79 -7.41 -8.53
CA THR A 54 -12.62 -7.38 -9.73
C THR A 54 -12.58 -8.65 -10.55
N GLN A 55 -11.62 -9.53 -10.33
CA GLN A 55 -11.45 -10.76 -11.12
C GLN A 55 -11.70 -12.04 -10.36
N THR A 56 -11.83 -11.95 -9.05
CA THR A 56 -11.91 -13.13 -8.19
C THR A 56 -13.28 -13.78 -8.19
N PHE A 57 -14.32 -13.00 -8.44
CA PHE A 57 -15.70 -13.50 -8.44
C PHE A 57 -16.18 -13.85 -9.85
N ASP A 58 -15.82 -15.00 -10.33
CA ASP A 58 -16.20 -15.46 -11.69
C ASP A 58 -17.57 -16.14 -11.75
N LYS A 59 -18.33 -16.24 -10.66
CA LYS A 59 -19.68 -16.83 -10.65
C LYS A 59 -20.57 -16.24 -9.57
N ASN A 60 -21.62 -15.57 -9.99
CA ASN A 60 -22.84 -15.33 -9.20
C ASN A 60 -23.53 -16.65 -8.87
N THR A 61 -23.15 -17.32 -7.81
CA THR A 61 -23.79 -18.55 -7.31
C THR A 61 -24.70 -18.30 -6.11
N GLY A 62 -25.15 -17.04 -5.91
CA GLY A 62 -26.01 -16.68 -4.78
C GLY A 62 -25.53 -15.43 -4.05
N PRO A 63 -26.01 -15.17 -2.84
CA PRO A 63 -25.60 -13.98 -2.05
C PRO A 63 -24.17 -14.08 -1.49
N LEU A 64 -23.57 -15.26 -1.48
CA LEU A 64 -22.19 -15.49 -1.02
C LEU A 64 -21.30 -15.79 -2.22
N GLU A 65 -20.25 -14.98 -2.36
CA GLU A 65 -19.19 -15.15 -3.33
C GLU A 65 -17.92 -15.61 -2.60
N TYR A 66 -17.14 -16.48 -3.23
CA TYR A 66 -15.85 -16.90 -2.67
C TYR A 66 -14.83 -17.15 -3.78
N ALA A 67 -13.56 -16.99 -3.43
CA ALA A 67 -12.45 -17.40 -4.28
C ALA A 67 -11.32 -17.97 -3.43
N VAL A 68 -10.69 -19.00 -3.96
CA VAL A 68 -9.52 -19.63 -3.34
C VAL A 68 -8.37 -19.59 -4.33
N HIS A 69 -7.23 -19.06 -3.89
CA HIS A 69 -6.01 -19.06 -4.70
C HIS A 69 -4.90 -19.76 -3.93
N LEU A 70 -3.99 -20.34 -4.66
CA LEU A 70 -2.73 -20.87 -4.16
C LEU A 70 -1.60 -20.34 -5.03
N ASN A 71 -0.68 -19.58 -4.44
CA ASN A 71 0.57 -19.19 -5.07
C ASN A 71 1.71 -19.99 -4.44
N VAL A 72 2.56 -20.53 -5.28
CA VAL A 72 3.80 -21.20 -4.86
C VAL A 72 4.94 -20.58 -5.63
N ARG A 73 5.99 -20.17 -4.93
CA ARG A 73 7.18 -19.59 -5.50
C ARG A 73 8.42 -20.35 -4.98
N GLY A 74 9.31 -20.72 -5.86
CA GLY A 74 10.65 -21.18 -5.52
C GLY A 74 11.67 -20.20 -6.07
N ALA A 75 12.62 -19.75 -5.26
CA ALA A 75 13.61 -18.77 -5.68
C ALA A 75 14.97 -19.01 -5.02
N TYR A 76 16.00 -18.54 -5.72
CA TYR A 76 17.36 -18.39 -5.20
C TYR A 76 17.65 -16.90 -5.07
N ASP A 77 18.10 -16.46 -3.88
CA ASP A 77 18.55 -15.10 -3.60
C ASP A 77 20.02 -15.13 -3.18
N ASP A 78 20.84 -14.31 -3.83
CA ASP A 78 22.29 -14.23 -3.56
C ASP A 78 22.62 -13.36 -2.34
N ASN A 79 21.61 -12.79 -1.65
CA ASN A 79 21.79 -11.98 -0.44
C ASN A 79 20.51 -11.92 0.41
N ILE A 80 20.11 -13.04 0.98
CA ILE A 80 18.89 -13.17 1.78
C ILE A 80 18.84 -12.28 3.03
N ALA A 81 19.99 -11.84 3.52
CA ALA A 81 20.13 -10.96 4.68
C ALA A 81 20.20 -9.47 4.31
N LEU A 82 20.28 -9.14 3.02
CA LEU A 82 20.43 -7.77 2.48
C LEU A 82 21.59 -7.00 3.14
N THR A 83 22.73 -7.65 3.27
CA THR A 83 23.93 -7.09 3.90
C THR A 83 24.95 -6.61 2.87
N HIS A 84 25.74 -5.59 3.25
CA HIS A 84 26.86 -5.10 2.42
C HIS A 84 28.00 -6.14 2.30
N THR A 85 28.37 -6.72 3.44
CA THR A 85 29.43 -7.71 3.58
C THR A 85 28.87 -8.99 4.19
N ASN A 86 29.58 -10.10 4.04
CA ASN A 86 29.13 -11.41 4.55
C ASN A 86 27.75 -11.80 4.03
N ARG A 87 27.56 -11.66 2.74
CA ARG A 87 26.31 -11.99 2.07
C ARG A 87 26.02 -13.48 2.25
N LEU A 88 24.78 -13.77 2.56
CA LEU A 88 24.24 -15.13 2.64
C LEU A 88 23.36 -15.38 1.43
N ASP A 89 23.58 -16.47 0.76
CA ASP A 89 22.75 -16.91 -0.36
C ASP A 89 21.99 -18.16 0.03
N ASP A 90 20.78 -18.31 -0.48
CA ASP A 90 19.95 -19.48 -0.22
C ASP A 90 18.86 -19.68 -1.25
N PHE A 91 18.36 -20.92 -1.30
CA PHE A 91 17.09 -21.26 -1.93
C PHE A 91 15.96 -21.20 -0.92
N TYR A 92 14.82 -20.68 -1.34
CA TYR A 92 13.63 -20.72 -0.52
C TYR A 92 12.38 -21.08 -1.32
N VAL A 93 11.40 -21.62 -0.60
CA VAL A 93 10.05 -21.84 -1.13
C VAL A 93 9.09 -20.96 -0.34
N GLN A 94 8.24 -20.24 -1.05
CA GLN A 94 7.10 -19.53 -0.49
C GLN A 94 5.81 -20.23 -0.91
N ILE A 95 4.93 -20.48 0.06
CA ILE A 95 3.57 -21.00 -0.17
C ILE A 95 2.59 -19.97 0.38
N GLN A 96 1.71 -19.48 -0.50
CA GLN A 96 0.73 -18.46 -0.16
C GLN A 96 -0.65 -18.88 -0.62
N PRO A 97 -1.43 -19.58 0.23
CA PRO A 97 -2.86 -19.75 0.00
C PRO A 97 -3.59 -18.43 0.27
N SER A 98 -4.67 -18.16 -0.44
CA SER A 98 -5.58 -17.06 -0.11
C SER A 98 -7.03 -17.49 -0.23
N LEU A 99 -7.84 -17.00 0.71
CA LEU A 99 -9.27 -17.20 0.74
C LEU A 99 -9.94 -15.82 0.74
N MET A 100 -10.84 -15.63 -0.20
CA MET A 100 -11.70 -14.46 -0.26
C MET A 100 -13.16 -14.90 -0.08
N LEU A 101 -13.88 -14.20 0.77
CA LEU A 101 -15.33 -14.38 1.02
C LEU A 101 -16.00 -13.03 0.86
N GLY A 102 -17.15 -13.00 0.20
CA GLY A 102 -17.89 -11.75 -0.01
C GLY A 102 -19.39 -11.95 -0.09
N ILE A 103 -20.13 -10.92 0.28
CA ILE A 103 -21.57 -10.82 0.12
C ILE A 103 -21.92 -9.46 -0.50
N GLY A 104 -22.96 -9.43 -1.34
CA GLY A 104 -23.38 -8.22 -2.05
C GLY A 104 -22.72 -8.06 -3.40
N ASP A 105 -22.83 -6.89 -4.01
CA ASP A 105 -22.31 -6.60 -5.35
C ASP A 105 -20.97 -5.84 -5.24
N ILE A 106 -19.88 -6.59 -5.07
CA ILE A 106 -18.54 -6.04 -4.92
C ILE A 106 -18.08 -5.39 -6.23
N VAL A 107 -18.49 -5.94 -7.37
CA VAL A 107 -18.09 -5.43 -8.69
C VAL A 107 -18.71 -4.07 -8.99
N LYS A 108 -19.98 -3.88 -8.62
CA LYS A 108 -20.66 -2.59 -8.77
C LYS A 108 -20.37 -1.62 -7.63
N THR A 109 -19.67 -2.12 -6.57
CA THR A 109 -19.27 -1.30 -5.42
C THR A 109 -20.41 -0.57 -4.70
N ASP A 110 -21.65 -1.08 -4.77
CA ASP A 110 -22.81 -0.43 -4.15
C ASP A 110 -22.94 -0.78 -2.66
N THR A 111 -23.35 -2.03 -2.37
CA THR A 111 -23.45 -2.51 -0.99
C THR A 111 -22.88 -3.89 -0.90
N PHE A 112 -21.77 -4.03 -0.19
CA PHE A 112 -21.03 -5.27 -0.08
C PHE A 112 -20.25 -5.36 1.22
N LEU A 113 -19.86 -6.55 1.58
CA LEU A 113 -18.86 -6.85 2.60
C LEU A 113 -17.99 -7.99 2.08
N ALA A 114 -16.67 -7.85 2.18
CA ALA A 114 -15.73 -8.89 1.80
C ALA A 114 -14.61 -9.03 2.83
N ALA A 115 -14.07 -10.23 2.94
CA ALA A 115 -12.90 -10.53 3.75
C ALA A 115 -11.92 -11.36 2.93
N ILE A 116 -10.64 -11.04 3.05
CA ILE A 116 -9.53 -11.76 2.42
C ILE A 116 -8.57 -12.18 3.51
N TYR A 117 -8.16 -13.44 3.51
CA TYR A 117 -7.08 -13.95 4.33
C TYR A 117 -6.03 -14.59 3.45
N ALA A 118 -4.78 -14.15 3.58
CA ALA A 118 -3.68 -14.60 2.74
C ALA A 118 -2.39 -14.76 3.56
N PRO A 119 -2.19 -15.92 4.20
CA PRO A 119 -0.92 -16.22 4.84
C PRO A 119 0.17 -16.51 3.82
N SER A 120 1.42 -16.25 4.18
CA SER A 120 2.62 -16.59 3.41
C SER A 120 3.60 -17.32 4.29
N PHE A 121 4.08 -18.48 3.83
CA PHE A 121 5.03 -19.33 4.54
C PHE A 121 6.32 -19.39 3.73
N PHE A 122 7.42 -18.86 4.28
CA PHE A 122 8.74 -18.91 3.68
C PHE A 122 9.57 -19.98 4.37
N ARG A 123 10.22 -20.83 3.59
CA ARG A 123 11.10 -21.89 4.09
C ARG A 123 12.40 -21.87 3.31
N TYR A 124 13.50 -21.67 4.01
CA TYR A 124 14.85 -21.59 3.49
C TYR A 124 15.54 -22.95 3.62
N ASP A 125 16.43 -23.29 2.68
CA ASP A 125 17.07 -24.62 2.62
C ASP A 125 18.23 -24.71 3.62
N ASP A 126 19.19 -23.79 3.53
CA ASP A 126 20.41 -23.82 4.34
C ASP A 126 20.31 -22.93 5.60
N HIS A 127 19.40 -21.95 5.61
CA HIS A 127 19.27 -20.96 6.69
C HIS A 127 17.86 -20.93 7.28
N PRO A 128 17.45 -21.97 8.03
CA PRO A 128 16.09 -22.02 8.62
C PRO A 128 15.82 -20.92 9.64
N ASP A 129 16.84 -20.24 10.16
CA ASP A 129 16.68 -19.05 11.02
C ASP A 129 16.04 -17.89 10.26
N PHE A 130 15.96 -17.96 8.93
CA PHE A 130 15.30 -17.02 8.07
C PHE A 130 13.86 -17.43 7.69
N ASP A 131 13.40 -18.59 8.14
CA ASP A 131 12.00 -18.97 7.96
C ASP A 131 11.06 -17.90 8.52
N SER A 132 9.94 -17.73 7.84
CA SER A 132 8.98 -16.68 8.15
C SER A 132 7.56 -17.16 7.93
N ASP A 133 6.68 -16.86 8.88
CA ASP A 133 5.25 -17.08 8.80
C ASP A 133 4.54 -15.73 8.85
N GLN A 134 3.91 -15.33 7.75
CA GLN A 134 3.27 -14.04 7.63
C GLN A 134 1.76 -14.22 7.49
N HIS A 135 1.00 -13.37 8.14
CA HIS A 135 -0.45 -13.40 8.09
C HIS A 135 -1.02 -12.05 7.67
N GLN A 136 -1.82 -12.05 6.63
CA GLN A 136 -2.48 -10.82 6.15
C GLN A 136 -3.98 -11.05 6.07
N VAL A 137 -4.73 -10.12 6.67
CA VAL A 137 -6.19 -10.10 6.65
C VAL A 137 -6.65 -8.74 6.16
N ARG A 138 -7.53 -8.72 5.17
CA ARG A 138 -8.24 -7.51 4.76
C ARG A 138 -9.74 -7.72 4.90
N VAL A 139 -10.42 -6.78 5.53
CA VAL A 139 -11.88 -6.69 5.53
C VAL A 139 -12.27 -5.38 4.87
N LEU A 140 -13.14 -5.44 3.88
CA LEU A 140 -13.62 -4.25 3.17
C LEU A 140 -15.13 -4.29 3.02
N GLY A 141 -15.74 -3.12 3.05
CA GLY A 141 -17.18 -2.99 2.91
C GLY A 141 -17.57 -1.66 2.29
N GLY A 142 -18.72 -1.65 1.64
CA GLY A 142 -19.29 -0.47 1.03
C GLY A 142 -20.79 -0.41 1.23
N ILE A 143 -21.31 0.80 1.37
CA ILE A 143 -22.75 1.09 1.40
C ILE A 143 -22.99 2.34 0.57
N LYS A 144 -23.94 2.25 -0.37
CA LYS A 144 -24.44 3.39 -1.11
C LYS A 144 -25.88 3.69 -0.69
N SER A 145 -26.13 4.91 -0.26
CA SER A 145 -27.45 5.38 0.15
C SER A 145 -27.71 6.77 -0.44
N GLY A 146 -28.49 6.84 -1.51
CA GLY A 146 -28.73 8.10 -2.23
C GLY A 146 -27.42 8.71 -2.74
N ASN A 147 -27.13 9.92 -2.25
CA ASN A 147 -25.92 10.69 -2.64
C ASN A 147 -24.69 10.34 -1.79
N LEU A 148 -24.82 9.48 -0.78
CA LEU A 148 -23.74 9.11 0.13
C LEU A 148 -23.21 7.72 -0.22
N ILE A 149 -21.89 7.62 -0.35
CA ILE A 149 -21.16 6.36 -0.46
C ILE A 149 -20.23 6.28 0.74
N LEU A 150 -20.36 5.24 1.55
CA LEU A 150 -19.46 4.95 2.66
C LEU A 150 -18.63 3.71 2.29
N ARG A 151 -17.35 3.74 2.62
CA ARG A 151 -16.43 2.62 2.47
C ARG A 151 -15.64 2.42 3.75
N PHE A 152 -15.41 1.18 4.08
CA PHE A 152 -14.61 0.75 5.21
C PHE A 152 -13.57 -0.25 4.71
N THR A 153 -12.34 -0.08 5.18
CA THR A 153 -11.26 -1.07 4.98
C THR A 153 -10.53 -1.25 6.30
N GLN A 154 -10.29 -2.50 6.67
CA GLN A 154 -9.41 -2.88 7.77
C GLN A 154 -8.38 -3.85 7.24
N ASP A 155 -7.12 -3.43 7.29
CA ASP A 155 -5.97 -4.28 6.99
C ASP A 155 -5.25 -4.66 8.28
N VAL A 156 -4.86 -5.91 8.37
CA VAL A 156 -4.02 -6.43 9.45
C VAL A 156 -2.93 -7.27 8.80
N ALA A 157 -1.68 -6.92 9.05
CA ALA A 157 -0.53 -7.69 8.63
C ALA A 157 0.33 -8.02 9.86
N ILE A 158 0.56 -9.30 10.11
CA ILE A 158 1.46 -9.82 11.14
C ILE A 158 2.59 -10.50 10.37
N LEU A 159 3.78 -9.92 10.44
CA LEU A 159 4.90 -10.22 9.57
C LEU A 159 6.09 -10.62 10.43
N ASP A 160 6.23 -11.91 10.66
CA ASP A 160 7.36 -12.43 11.43
C ASP A 160 8.61 -12.52 10.55
N ASN A 161 9.75 -12.11 11.08
CA ASN A 161 11.07 -12.27 10.47
C ASN A 161 11.12 -11.81 9.01
N ILE A 162 10.52 -10.66 8.70
CA ILE A 162 10.45 -10.15 7.33
C ILE A 162 11.78 -9.57 6.88
N VAL A 163 12.06 -9.73 5.60
CA VAL A 163 13.13 -9.06 4.87
C VAL A 163 12.57 -7.84 4.16
N LEU A 164 13.40 -6.85 3.90
CA LEU A 164 13.10 -5.78 2.96
C LEU A 164 12.48 -6.35 1.68
N ALA A 165 11.30 -5.89 1.39
CA ALA A 165 10.50 -6.45 0.33
C ALA A 165 10.97 -6.03 -1.07
N ALA A 166 10.40 -6.68 -2.06
CA ALA A 166 10.74 -6.47 -3.47
C ALA A 166 10.22 -5.14 -4.03
N THR A 167 9.26 -4.50 -3.36
CA THR A 167 8.63 -3.28 -3.83
C THR A 167 8.93 -2.10 -2.92
N SER A 168 8.94 -0.89 -3.46
CA SER A 168 9.13 0.34 -2.71
C SER A 168 8.04 0.58 -1.67
N ASP A 169 6.79 0.16 -1.95
CA ASP A 169 5.68 0.33 -0.99
C ASP A 169 5.91 -0.49 0.28
N GLU A 170 6.45 -1.70 0.14
CA GLU A 170 6.82 -2.54 1.27
C GLU A 170 8.01 -1.95 2.03
N ARG A 171 9.00 -1.38 1.32
CA ARG A 171 10.12 -0.73 1.96
C ARG A 171 9.73 0.53 2.72
N SER A 172 8.84 1.36 2.17
CA SER A 172 8.33 2.55 2.87
C SER A 172 7.66 2.20 4.20
N ALA A 173 7.03 1.00 4.30
CA ALA A 173 6.52 0.48 5.56
C ALA A 173 7.61 0.09 6.54
N LEU A 174 8.67 -0.54 6.03
CA LEU A 174 9.78 -1.02 6.85
C LEU A 174 10.76 0.08 7.22
N GLY A 175 10.69 1.23 6.53
CA GLY A 175 11.59 2.35 6.76
C GLY A 175 13.05 1.92 6.58
N THR A 176 13.88 2.33 7.51
CA THR A 176 15.33 2.17 7.49
C THR A 176 15.82 0.95 8.26
N VAL A 177 14.98 -0.05 8.41
CA VAL A 177 15.37 -1.29 9.09
C VAL A 177 16.25 -2.11 8.14
N ASN A 178 17.51 -2.28 8.50
CA ASN A 178 18.40 -3.20 7.83
C ASN A 178 18.30 -4.58 8.47
N GLY A 179 18.16 -5.61 7.64
CA GLY A 179 18.05 -6.98 8.08
C GLY A 179 16.60 -7.43 8.26
N ARG A 180 16.36 -8.29 9.22
CA ARG A 180 15.07 -8.90 9.48
C ARG A 180 14.47 -8.41 10.78
N THR A 181 13.16 -8.26 10.81
CA THR A 181 12.41 -7.85 12.01
C THR A 181 10.99 -8.41 11.98
N ASP A 182 10.38 -8.47 13.15
CA ASP A 182 8.95 -8.68 13.26
C ASP A 182 8.22 -7.34 13.17
N LEU A 183 7.11 -7.34 12.47
CA LEU A 183 6.34 -6.13 12.20
C LEU A 183 4.84 -6.44 12.15
N ASP A 184 4.08 -5.74 12.99
CA ASP A 184 2.63 -5.76 12.95
C ASP A 184 2.09 -4.43 12.41
N ILE A 185 1.21 -4.49 11.41
CA ILE A 185 0.55 -3.33 10.83
C ILE A 185 -0.96 -3.49 10.97
N TYR A 186 -1.60 -2.47 11.54
CA TYR A 186 -3.06 -2.35 11.61
C TYR A 186 -3.45 -1.05 10.92
N ASN A 187 -4.18 -1.15 9.81
CA ASN A 187 -4.62 0.02 9.04
C ASN A 187 -6.14 0.02 8.91
N THR A 188 -6.78 1.05 9.43
CA THR A 188 -8.23 1.26 9.37
C THR A 188 -8.52 2.50 8.54
N LEU A 189 -9.32 2.36 7.50
CA LEU A 189 -9.79 3.44 6.65
C LEU A 189 -11.32 3.49 6.68
N LEU A 190 -11.88 4.67 6.88
CA LEU A 190 -13.30 4.93 6.74
C LEU A 190 -13.48 6.14 5.82
N ALA A 191 -13.91 5.90 4.59
CA ALA A 191 -14.10 6.93 3.60
C ALA A 191 -15.59 7.23 3.38
N ALA A 192 -15.92 8.49 3.17
CA ALA A 192 -17.23 8.99 2.82
C ALA A 192 -17.15 9.86 1.59
N ASN A 193 -17.99 9.59 0.59
CA ASN A 193 -18.17 10.44 -0.57
C ASN A 193 -19.63 10.91 -0.62
N TYR A 194 -19.83 12.22 -0.60
CA TYR A 194 -21.15 12.82 -0.63
C TYR A 194 -21.31 13.72 -1.86
N ASN A 195 -22.17 13.31 -2.79
CA ASN A 195 -22.49 14.09 -3.99
C ASN A 195 -23.48 15.21 -3.61
N MET A 196 -22.99 16.45 -3.50
CA MET A 196 -23.80 17.64 -3.18
C MET A 196 -24.62 18.08 -4.39
N THR A 197 -24.03 18.04 -5.57
CA THR A 197 -24.66 18.32 -6.87
C THR A 197 -24.18 17.26 -7.89
N PRO A 198 -24.68 17.25 -9.13
CA PRO A 198 -24.14 16.37 -10.17
C PRO A 198 -22.66 16.62 -10.52
N THR A 199 -22.10 17.76 -10.12
CA THR A 199 -20.73 18.17 -10.41
C THR A 199 -19.87 18.36 -9.18
N ASP A 200 -20.47 18.58 -8.01
CA ASP A 200 -19.74 18.87 -6.77
C ASP A 200 -19.88 17.73 -5.78
N PHE A 201 -18.77 17.27 -5.25
CA PHE A 201 -18.78 16.24 -4.22
C PHE A 201 -17.74 16.51 -3.13
N LEU A 202 -18.11 16.11 -1.94
CA LEU A 202 -17.28 16.15 -0.74
C LEU A 202 -16.74 14.75 -0.50
N PHE A 203 -15.43 14.64 -0.36
CA PHE A 203 -14.76 13.42 0.08
C PHE A 203 -14.17 13.63 1.46
N SER A 204 -14.32 12.67 2.35
CA SER A 204 -13.67 12.64 3.66
C SER A 204 -13.17 11.24 3.95
N GLU A 205 -12.00 11.13 4.56
CA GLU A 205 -11.43 9.87 5.01
C GLU A 205 -10.89 10.00 6.43
N LEU A 206 -11.18 9.03 7.28
CA LEU A 206 -10.55 8.80 8.57
C LEU A 206 -9.58 7.64 8.40
N LYS A 207 -8.32 7.87 8.78
CA LYS A 207 -7.24 6.90 8.73
C LYS A 207 -6.66 6.69 10.12
N ILE A 208 -6.53 5.42 10.51
CA ILE A 208 -5.83 5.03 11.74
C ILE A 208 -4.83 3.95 11.33
N THR A 209 -3.55 4.23 11.49
CA THR A 209 -2.48 3.28 11.19
C THR A 209 -1.62 3.07 12.43
N ARG A 210 -1.52 1.82 12.88
CA ARG A 210 -0.62 1.42 13.96
C ARG A 210 0.43 0.49 13.37
N THR A 211 1.69 0.83 13.61
CA THR A 211 2.86 0.08 13.16
C THR A 211 3.68 -0.30 14.38
N GLU A 212 3.77 -1.58 14.68
CA GLU A 212 4.47 -2.14 15.83
C GLU A 212 5.66 -2.95 15.36
N TYR A 213 6.83 -2.59 15.83
CA TYR A 213 8.09 -3.29 15.54
C TYR A 213 8.57 -4.05 16.77
N ALA A 214 9.31 -5.13 16.55
CA ALA A 214 10.08 -5.77 17.61
C ALA A 214 11.13 -4.80 18.18
N GLN A 215 11.31 -4.83 19.48
CA GLN A 215 12.33 -4.01 20.17
C GLN A 215 13.74 -4.36 19.65
N PRO A 216 14.64 -3.37 19.44
CA PRO A 216 14.60 -2.00 19.97
C PRO A 216 14.03 -0.95 19.00
N LEU A 217 13.33 -1.34 17.96
CA LEU A 217 12.80 -0.41 16.95
C LEU A 217 11.64 0.44 17.49
N VAL A 218 11.41 1.59 16.87
CA VAL A 218 10.43 2.60 17.29
C VAL A 218 9.09 2.35 16.61
N SER A 219 8.05 2.09 17.39
CA SER A 219 6.67 1.93 16.91
C SER A 219 5.91 3.26 16.88
N SER A 220 4.81 3.29 16.11
CA SER A 220 3.99 4.51 16.00
C SER A 220 2.51 4.23 15.74
N GLU A 221 1.66 5.19 16.09
CA GLU A 221 0.22 5.16 15.84
C GLU A 221 -0.25 6.50 15.27
N LEU A 222 -0.68 6.50 14.00
CA LEU A 222 -1.15 7.66 13.26
C LEU A 222 -2.68 7.72 13.25
N TYR A 223 -3.21 8.89 13.55
CA TYR A 223 -4.62 9.26 13.38
C TYR A 223 -4.69 10.44 12.42
N ALA A 224 -5.40 10.32 11.30
CA ALA A 224 -5.54 11.40 10.33
C ALA A 224 -6.97 11.48 9.79
N VAL A 225 -7.38 12.69 9.43
CA VAL A 225 -8.65 12.98 8.77
C VAL A 225 -8.38 13.86 7.57
N ASP A 226 -8.86 13.39 6.41
CA ASP A 226 -8.86 14.11 5.15
C ASP A 226 -10.22 14.70 4.83
N LEU A 227 -10.24 15.87 4.22
CA LEU A 227 -11.43 16.51 3.70
C LEU A 227 -11.12 17.22 2.38
N TYR A 228 -11.79 16.82 1.29
CA TYR A 228 -11.64 17.40 -0.05
C TYR A 228 -12.97 17.85 -0.63
N LEU A 229 -12.99 19.07 -1.15
CA LEU A 229 -14.07 19.58 -2.00
C LEU A 229 -13.63 19.48 -3.46
N ASN A 230 -14.39 18.77 -4.26
CA ASN A 230 -14.10 18.50 -5.65
C ASN A 230 -15.20 19.02 -6.57
N HIS A 231 -14.79 19.53 -7.75
CA HIS A 231 -15.68 19.98 -8.82
C HIS A 231 -15.37 19.31 -10.14
N GLY A 232 -16.35 18.70 -10.76
CA GLY A 232 -16.28 18.10 -12.09
C GLY A 232 -16.50 19.15 -13.18
N PHE A 233 -15.44 19.68 -13.79
CA PHE A 233 -15.51 20.63 -14.91
C PHE A 233 -16.01 19.99 -16.20
N SER A 234 -15.73 18.70 -16.35
CA SER A 234 -16.21 17.88 -17.47
C SER A 234 -16.26 16.42 -17.03
N ARG A 235 -16.70 15.52 -17.92
CA ARG A 235 -16.65 14.07 -17.67
C ARG A 235 -15.23 13.53 -17.49
N SER A 236 -14.24 14.27 -18.01
CA SER A 236 -12.83 13.86 -18.00
C SER A 236 -11.95 14.66 -17.04
N LEU A 237 -12.46 15.73 -16.42
CA LEU A 237 -11.65 16.60 -15.57
C LEU A 237 -12.37 16.93 -14.26
N VAL A 238 -11.74 16.56 -13.17
CA VAL A 238 -12.13 16.95 -11.79
C VAL A 238 -10.97 17.74 -11.19
N LEU A 239 -11.29 18.86 -10.56
CA LEU A 239 -10.35 19.61 -9.73
C LEU A 239 -10.92 19.75 -8.33
N GLY A 240 -10.03 19.75 -7.35
CA GLY A 240 -10.41 19.86 -5.95
C GLY A 240 -9.32 20.51 -5.10
N ALA A 241 -9.70 20.85 -3.89
CA ALA A 241 -8.81 21.28 -2.86
C ALA A 241 -9.22 20.63 -1.53
N GLY A 242 -8.25 20.36 -0.68
CA GLY A 242 -8.49 19.69 0.58
C GLY A 242 -7.48 20.01 1.65
N VAL A 243 -7.79 19.55 2.83
CA VAL A 243 -6.94 19.60 4.00
C VAL A 243 -6.89 18.23 4.66
N GLU A 244 -5.74 17.88 5.20
CA GLU A 244 -5.55 16.74 6.08
C GLU A 244 -5.08 17.26 7.43
N GLY A 245 -5.58 16.69 8.52
CA GLY A 245 -5.10 16.95 9.86
C GLY A 245 -4.90 15.65 10.61
N GLY A 246 -3.80 15.54 11.36
CA GLY A 246 -3.49 14.31 12.05
C GLY A 246 -2.59 14.46 13.27
N TYR A 247 -2.51 13.36 14.00
CA TYR A 247 -1.65 13.18 15.14
C TYR A 247 -0.96 11.84 15.07
N ASN A 248 0.37 11.85 15.26
CA ASN A 248 1.17 10.64 15.28
C ASN A 248 1.81 10.46 16.66
N ALA A 249 1.35 9.45 17.38
CA ALA A 249 1.95 9.01 18.63
C ALA A 249 3.13 8.09 18.31
N VAL A 250 4.31 8.43 18.80
CA VAL A 250 5.56 7.72 18.49
C VAL A 250 6.22 7.30 19.78
N ASP A 251 6.80 6.11 19.80
CA ASP A 251 7.52 5.61 20.97
C ASP A 251 8.76 6.45 21.27
N PHE A 252 9.05 6.59 22.59
CA PHE A 252 10.26 7.27 23.06
C PHE A 252 11.52 6.59 22.48
N PRO A 253 12.55 7.33 22.05
CA PRO A 253 12.80 8.76 22.31
C PRO A 253 12.31 9.73 21.23
N THR A 254 11.64 9.27 20.18
CA THR A 254 11.08 10.14 19.14
C THR A 254 9.85 10.90 19.67
N PRO A 255 9.73 12.23 19.45
CA PRO A 255 8.61 12.98 19.96
C PRO A 255 7.32 12.68 19.19
N ASN A 256 6.18 12.80 19.89
CA ASN A 256 4.87 12.81 19.23
C ASN A 256 4.74 14.01 18.29
N GLN A 257 3.85 13.90 17.31
CA GLN A 257 3.77 14.86 16.21
C GLN A 257 2.32 15.19 15.86
N SER A 258 2.08 16.48 15.65
CA SER A 258 0.83 16.94 15.00
C SER A 258 1.15 17.33 13.57
N MET A 259 0.29 16.93 12.63
CA MET A 259 0.48 17.25 11.22
C MET A 259 -0.74 17.94 10.62
N MET A 260 -0.50 18.76 9.61
CA MET A 260 -1.51 19.40 8.79
C MET A 260 -1.00 19.51 7.35
N GLN A 261 -1.85 19.14 6.40
CA GLN A 261 -1.56 19.31 4.96
C GLN A 261 -2.62 20.21 4.33
N ALA A 262 -2.20 20.97 3.32
CA ALA A 262 -3.08 21.68 2.41
C ALA A 262 -2.77 21.20 0.99
N ASN A 263 -3.76 20.62 0.33
CA ASN A 263 -3.58 19.88 -0.91
C ASN A 263 -4.51 20.38 -2.03
N GLY A 264 -4.01 20.37 -3.26
CA GLY A 264 -4.79 20.40 -4.48
C GLY A 264 -5.01 18.97 -5.00
N HIS A 265 -6.16 18.72 -5.62
CA HIS A 265 -6.49 17.46 -6.27
C HIS A 265 -6.83 17.70 -7.73
N LEU A 266 -6.28 16.88 -8.61
CA LEU A 266 -6.58 16.87 -10.05
C LEU A 266 -6.77 15.43 -10.50
N ARG A 267 -7.93 15.13 -11.10
CA ARG A 267 -8.18 13.89 -11.83
C ARG A 267 -8.47 14.20 -13.28
N PHE A 268 -7.74 13.52 -14.16
CA PHE A 268 -7.90 13.64 -15.59
C PHE A 268 -8.05 12.28 -16.26
N GLN A 269 -9.24 12.00 -16.81
CA GLN A 269 -9.58 10.74 -17.46
C GLN A 269 -10.27 11.01 -18.81
N PRO A 270 -9.51 11.35 -19.87
CA PRO A 270 -10.08 11.69 -21.18
C PRO A 270 -10.69 10.49 -21.91
N SER A 271 -10.34 9.26 -21.51
CA SER A 271 -10.86 8.01 -22.07
C SER A 271 -10.71 6.87 -21.07
N ASP A 272 -11.34 5.72 -21.34
CA ASP A 272 -11.18 4.50 -20.56
C ASP A 272 -9.75 3.90 -20.65
N ARG A 273 -8.93 4.41 -21.58
CA ARG A 273 -7.56 3.96 -21.80
C ARG A 273 -6.50 4.79 -21.08
N PHE A 274 -6.86 5.92 -20.53
CA PHE A 274 -5.94 6.80 -19.82
C PHE A 274 -6.60 7.44 -18.62
N SER A 275 -5.99 7.26 -17.45
CA SER A 275 -6.34 7.96 -16.22
C SER A 275 -5.09 8.51 -15.54
N PHE A 276 -5.22 9.70 -14.98
CA PHE A 276 -4.18 10.41 -14.26
C PHE A 276 -4.81 11.09 -13.05
N ASP A 277 -4.25 10.84 -11.87
CA ASP A 277 -4.73 11.36 -10.60
C ASP A 277 -3.55 11.96 -9.83
N VAL A 278 -3.70 13.17 -9.31
CA VAL A 278 -2.66 13.90 -8.58
C VAL A 278 -3.25 14.56 -7.36
N ILE A 279 -2.65 14.31 -6.22
CA ILE A 279 -2.81 15.10 -5.01
C ILE A 279 -1.44 15.73 -4.73
N ALA A 280 -1.38 17.04 -4.55
CA ALA A 280 -0.13 17.72 -4.27
C ALA A 280 -0.35 18.93 -3.37
N GLY A 281 0.58 19.16 -2.44
CA GLY A 281 0.47 20.23 -1.48
C GLY A 281 1.70 20.39 -0.59
N ALA A 282 1.48 20.87 0.62
CA ALA A 282 2.52 21.01 1.60
C ALA A 282 2.05 20.44 2.95
N GLU A 283 2.93 19.71 3.61
CA GLU A 283 2.75 19.20 4.96
C GLU A 283 3.51 20.06 5.95
N PHE A 284 2.81 20.46 7.02
CA PHE A 284 3.33 21.15 8.19
C PHE A 284 3.29 20.18 9.37
N ARG A 285 4.46 19.86 9.92
CA ARG A 285 4.59 18.93 11.04
C ARG A 285 5.17 19.65 12.23
N LYS A 286 4.57 19.49 13.41
CA LYS A 286 5.02 20.06 14.68
C LYS A 286 5.37 18.94 15.64
N PHE A 287 6.58 18.99 16.20
CA PHE A 287 7.11 18.02 17.15
C PHE A 287 6.87 18.50 18.58
N GLU A 288 6.32 17.62 19.41
CA GLU A 288 6.01 17.94 20.81
C GLU A 288 7.27 17.87 21.68
N SER A 289 7.35 18.77 22.66
CA SER A 289 8.39 18.72 23.68
C SER A 289 7.85 18.05 24.94
N SER A 290 8.65 17.18 25.53
CA SER A 290 8.35 16.53 26.82
C SER A 290 9.39 16.95 27.88
N SER A 291 9.25 16.44 29.10
CA SER A 291 10.25 16.63 30.15
C SER A 291 11.63 15.99 29.84
N GLN A 292 11.67 15.07 28.89
CA GLN A 292 12.86 14.29 28.54
C GLN A 292 13.40 14.62 27.15
N THR A 293 12.59 15.22 26.28
CA THR A 293 12.93 15.46 24.87
C THR A 293 12.41 16.83 24.45
N ILE A 294 13.28 17.67 23.88
CA ILE A 294 12.88 18.95 23.28
C ILE A 294 12.66 18.71 21.79
N GLY A 295 11.39 18.82 21.34
CA GLY A 295 11.05 18.72 19.93
C GLY A 295 11.65 19.88 19.11
N ARG A 296 12.05 19.61 17.88
CA ARG A 296 12.66 20.57 16.92
C ARG A 296 11.80 21.80 16.63
N GLY A 297 10.54 21.83 17.05
CA GLY A 297 9.59 22.88 16.70
C GLY A 297 8.74 22.46 15.50
N SER A 298 8.95 23.03 14.30
CA SER A 298 8.14 22.68 13.13
C SER A 298 8.99 22.37 11.90
N TYR A 299 8.43 21.56 11.02
CA TYR A 299 9.01 21.21 9.72
C TYR A 299 7.95 21.37 8.63
N CYS A 300 8.34 21.84 7.45
CA CYS A 300 7.44 21.99 6.30
C CYS A 300 8.13 21.45 5.07
N THR A 301 7.41 20.62 4.30
CA THR A 301 7.90 20.05 3.04
C THR A 301 6.78 19.90 2.02
N PRO A 302 7.05 20.00 0.71
CA PRO A 302 6.10 19.60 -0.29
C PRO A 302 5.83 18.10 -0.22
N VAL A 303 4.56 17.73 -0.41
CA VAL A 303 4.09 16.34 -0.46
C VAL A 303 3.26 16.15 -1.72
N PHE A 304 3.29 14.94 -2.29
CA PHE A 304 2.45 14.62 -3.43
C PHE A 304 2.20 13.12 -3.53
N SER A 305 1.11 12.79 -4.21
CA SER A 305 0.79 11.45 -4.70
C SER A 305 0.32 11.57 -6.14
N ILE A 306 0.90 10.78 -7.02
CA ILE A 306 0.60 10.76 -8.44
C ILE A 306 0.34 9.30 -8.83
N SER A 307 -0.75 9.05 -9.51
CA SER A 307 -1.02 7.76 -10.14
C SER A 307 -1.44 7.95 -11.60
N ALA A 308 -0.95 7.09 -12.48
CA ALA A 308 -1.35 7.07 -13.87
C ALA A 308 -1.54 5.63 -14.36
N SER A 309 -2.57 5.40 -15.14
CA SER A 309 -2.80 4.16 -15.86
C SER A 309 -3.03 4.45 -17.32
N TRP A 310 -2.26 3.80 -18.17
CA TRP A 310 -2.33 4.00 -19.62
C TRP A 310 -2.37 2.65 -20.35
N LEU A 311 -3.37 2.50 -21.22
CA LEU A 311 -3.53 1.38 -22.14
C LEU A 311 -3.31 1.86 -23.58
N PRO A 312 -2.05 1.98 -24.04
CA PRO A 312 -1.76 2.46 -25.41
C PRO A 312 -2.39 1.58 -26.48
N CYS A 313 -2.50 0.28 -26.20
CA CYS A 313 -3.23 -0.69 -27.02
C CYS A 313 -3.83 -1.79 -26.11
N ASP A 314 -4.59 -2.72 -26.69
CA ASP A 314 -5.30 -3.78 -25.91
C ASP A 314 -4.34 -4.84 -25.34
N SER A 315 -3.09 -4.86 -25.78
CA SER A 315 -2.06 -5.78 -25.27
C SER A 315 -1.18 -5.17 -24.18
N THR A 316 -1.08 -3.84 -24.13
CA THR A 316 -0.12 -3.13 -23.27
C THR A 316 -0.84 -2.33 -22.19
N ARG A 317 -0.42 -2.49 -20.95
CA ARG A 317 -0.82 -1.64 -19.82
C ARG A 317 0.41 -1.11 -19.12
N ILE A 318 0.41 0.18 -18.87
CA ILE A 318 1.45 0.90 -18.12
C ILE A 318 0.79 1.52 -16.90
N ILE A 319 1.31 1.24 -15.72
CA ILE A 319 0.92 1.85 -14.47
C ILE A 319 2.14 2.58 -13.92
N PHE A 320 1.95 3.81 -13.50
CA PHE A 320 2.97 4.63 -12.88
C PHE A 320 2.45 5.20 -11.57
N GLY A 321 3.29 5.17 -10.54
CA GLY A 321 3.07 5.77 -9.24
C GLY A 321 4.24 6.65 -8.84
N ALA A 322 3.95 7.75 -8.14
CA ALA A 322 4.96 8.58 -7.50
C ALA A 322 4.39 9.17 -6.21
N THR A 323 5.13 9.06 -5.11
CA THR A 323 4.73 9.61 -3.81
C THR A 323 5.87 10.38 -3.17
N ARG A 324 5.53 11.42 -2.41
CA ARG A 324 6.44 12.10 -1.49
C ARG A 324 5.70 12.40 -0.20
N GLN A 325 6.22 11.90 0.90
CA GLN A 325 5.57 11.96 2.21
C GLN A 325 6.61 12.00 3.34
N ILE A 326 6.18 12.35 4.56
CA ILE A 326 7.01 12.24 5.75
C ILE A 326 6.64 10.96 6.49
N LEU A 327 7.63 10.16 6.83
CA LEU A 327 7.48 8.92 7.59
C LEU A 327 8.38 8.93 8.83
N ASN A 328 7.96 8.16 9.84
CA ASN A 328 8.78 7.94 11.03
C ASN A 328 9.87 6.91 10.75
N SER A 329 11.07 7.18 11.25
CA SER A 329 12.11 6.17 11.23
C SER A 329 11.93 5.19 12.39
N ALA A 330 11.84 3.89 12.08
CA ALA A 330 11.83 2.84 13.08
C ALA A 330 13.24 2.59 13.68
N ALA A 331 14.29 2.69 12.87
CA ALA A 331 15.66 2.38 13.25
C ALA A 331 16.43 3.60 13.76
N GLN A 332 16.19 4.79 13.20
CA GLN A 332 16.90 6.02 13.56
C GLN A 332 16.10 6.79 14.59
N THR A 333 16.43 6.58 15.86
CA THR A 333 15.77 7.29 16.97
C THR A 333 15.95 8.81 16.87
N ALA A 334 14.90 9.55 17.17
CA ALA A 334 14.86 11.02 17.08
C ALA A 334 15.07 11.59 15.67
N GLN A 335 14.84 10.78 14.64
CA GLN A 335 14.81 11.20 13.23
C GLN A 335 13.55 10.67 12.54
N ASP A 336 13.01 11.49 11.66
CA ASP A 336 12.05 11.11 10.64
C ASP A 336 12.71 11.25 9.26
N TYR A 337 12.02 10.85 8.23
CA TYR A 337 12.52 11.01 6.87
C TYR A 337 11.43 11.45 5.90
N VAL A 338 11.87 12.11 4.85
CA VAL A 338 11.06 12.41 3.68
C VAL A 338 11.32 11.29 2.67
N ASP A 339 10.31 10.50 2.41
CA ASP A 339 10.32 9.44 1.41
C ASP A 339 9.85 10.00 0.06
N THR A 340 10.61 9.78 -1.00
CA THR A 340 10.23 10.08 -2.38
C THR A 340 10.35 8.80 -3.20
N ASN A 341 9.22 8.26 -3.59
CA ASN A 341 9.09 6.96 -4.24
C ASN A 341 8.54 7.12 -5.66
N LEU A 342 9.13 6.39 -6.61
CA LEU A 342 8.68 6.28 -7.98
C LEU A 342 8.57 4.80 -8.33
N ASN A 343 7.44 4.36 -8.85
CA ASN A 343 7.26 3.00 -9.31
C ASN A 343 6.60 2.94 -10.69
N MET A 344 6.88 1.89 -11.44
CA MET A 344 6.30 1.66 -12.76
C MET A 344 6.12 0.17 -13.01
N THR A 345 4.96 -0.18 -13.53
CA THR A 345 4.67 -1.51 -14.03
C THR A 345 4.31 -1.43 -15.51
N ILE A 346 5.01 -2.18 -16.34
CA ILE A 346 4.68 -2.38 -17.76
C ILE A 346 4.26 -3.82 -17.93
N ARG A 347 3.08 -4.04 -18.47
CA ARG A 347 2.57 -5.35 -18.81
C ARG A 347 2.25 -5.43 -20.28
N GLU A 348 2.84 -6.42 -20.96
CA GLU A 348 2.63 -6.68 -22.38
C GLU A 348 2.09 -8.10 -22.58
N ARG A 349 0.97 -8.23 -23.28
CA ARG A 349 0.41 -9.51 -23.68
C ARG A 349 1.00 -9.89 -25.04
N LEU A 350 2.03 -10.74 -25.04
CA LEU A 350 2.72 -11.19 -26.26
C LEU A 350 1.86 -12.17 -27.09
N SER A 351 1.02 -12.94 -26.42
CA SER A 351 0.04 -13.84 -27.06
C SER A 351 -1.18 -14.01 -26.15
N ARG A 352 -2.13 -14.86 -26.54
CA ARG A 352 -3.32 -15.14 -25.70
C ARG A 352 -2.97 -15.73 -24.33
N GLN A 353 -1.82 -16.37 -24.21
CA GLN A 353 -1.40 -17.07 -22.99
C GLN A 353 -0.08 -16.55 -22.41
N LEU A 354 0.67 -15.76 -23.15
CA LEU A 354 2.02 -15.33 -22.76
C LEU A 354 2.02 -13.82 -22.44
N TYR A 355 2.52 -13.49 -21.26
CA TYR A 355 2.66 -12.13 -20.77
C TYR A 355 4.12 -11.86 -20.42
N PHE A 356 4.57 -10.66 -20.74
CA PHE A 356 5.82 -10.10 -20.28
C PHE A 356 5.51 -8.93 -19.35
N ILE A 357 6.12 -8.91 -18.16
CA ILE A 357 5.86 -7.89 -17.15
C ILE A 357 7.20 -7.35 -16.69
N VAL A 358 7.32 -6.05 -16.61
CA VAL A 358 8.47 -5.37 -15.98
C VAL A 358 7.92 -4.50 -14.86
N LEU A 359 8.36 -4.78 -13.66
CA LEU A 359 8.15 -3.97 -12.47
C LEU A 359 9.47 -3.28 -12.12
N GLY A 360 9.44 -2.01 -11.74
CA GLY A 360 10.64 -1.31 -11.31
C GLY A 360 10.31 -0.07 -10.51
N GLY A 361 11.25 0.36 -9.68
CA GLY A 361 11.09 1.55 -8.87
C GLY A 361 12.40 2.13 -8.37
N TYR A 362 12.25 3.34 -7.87
CA TYR A 362 13.28 4.14 -7.22
C TYR A 362 12.69 4.81 -5.99
N GLU A 363 13.42 4.78 -4.90
CA GLU A 363 13.08 5.45 -3.65
C GLU A 363 14.28 6.25 -3.16
N HIS A 364 14.03 7.49 -2.78
CA HIS A 364 14.99 8.37 -2.15
C HIS A 364 14.48 8.78 -0.79
N VAL A 365 15.31 8.58 0.23
CA VAL A 365 15.01 8.86 1.63
C VAL A 365 15.98 9.90 2.16
N ASP A 366 15.43 11.03 2.64
CA ASP A 366 16.19 12.11 3.29
C ASP A 366 15.80 12.18 4.78
N TYR A 367 16.75 11.89 5.68
CA TYR A 367 16.51 11.95 7.12
C TYR A 367 16.65 13.37 7.65
N PHE A 368 15.82 13.69 8.63
CA PHE A 368 15.91 14.94 9.37
C PHE A 368 15.64 14.73 10.87
N ASN A 369 16.21 15.60 11.71
CA ASN A 369 16.09 15.51 13.15
C ASN A 369 14.69 15.94 13.61
N THR A 370 14.09 15.20 14.54
CA THR A 370 12.82 15.53 15.18
C THR A 370 13.00 16.23 16.53
N ILE A 371 14.22 16.19 17.07
CA ILE A 371 14.59 16.84 18.34
C ILE A 371 15.56 17.98 18.13
N ASP A 372 15.53 18.95 19.04
CA ASP A 372 16.55 20.01 19.16
C ASP A 372 17.69 19.47 20.01
N SER A 373 18.76 19.05 19.38
CA SER A 373 19.94 18.47 20.03
C SER A 373 21.12 19.43 19.94
N PRO A 374 21.85 19.65 21.05
CA PRO A 374 23.07 20.45 21.02
C PRO A 374 24.17 19.81 20.16
N THR A 375 24.10 18.49 19.95
CA THR A 375 24.99 17.78 19.02
C THR A 375 24.13 17.38 17.79
N PRO A 376 24.39 17.96 16.60
CA PRO A 376 23.67 17.59 15.40
C PRO A 376 23.80 16.10 15.14
N LEU A 377 22.65 15.42 14.92
CA LEU A 377 22.65 14.06 14.41
C LEU A 377 23.11 14.07 12.94
N PRO A 378 23.75 13.01 12.46
CA PRO A 378 24.19 12.94 11.08
C PRO A 378 22.99 13.05 10.13
N THR A 379 23.18 13.82 9.06
CA THR A 379 22.21 13.83 7.95
C THR A 379 22.44 12.56 7.16
N LEU A 380 21.43 11.69 7.13
CA LEU A 380 21.44 10.42 6.42
C LEU A 380 20.59 10.54 5.16
N SER A 381 20.96 9.80 4.13
CA SER A 381 20.15 9.63 2.93
C SER A 381 20.41 8.27 2.33
N ASP A 382 19.37 7.69 1.75
CA ASP A 382 19.43 6.39 1.09
C ASP A 382 18.76 6.46 -0.27
N ASP A 383 19.34 5.76 -1.25
CA ASP A 383 18.81 5.55 -2.59
C ASP A 383 18.59 4.06 -2.82
N TYR A 384 17.34 3.68 -3.08
CA TYR A 384 16.97 2.30 -3.35
C TYR A 384 16.41 2.14 -4.76
N TYR A 385 16.87 1.10 -5.44
CA TYR A 385 16.45 0.74 -6.80
C TYR A 385 16.04 -0.71 -6.85
N TYR A 386 15.01 -1.01 -7.62
CA TYR A 386 14.68 -2.39 -7.96
C TYR A 386 14.14 -2.49 -9.38
N ILE A 387 14.36 -3.66 -9.99
CA ILE A 387 13.79 -4.03 -11.28
C ILE A 387 13.49 -5.53 -11.30
N GLN A 388 12.29 -5.88 -11.77
CA GLN A 388 11.83 -7.26 -11.86
C GLN A 388 11.14 -7.52 -13.21
N PRO A 389 11.88 -7.93 -14.23
CA PRO A 389 11.31 -8.54 -15.42
C PRO A 389 10.78 -9.95 -15.12
N SER A 390 9.63 -10.28 -15.69
CA SER A 390 9.04 -11.62 -15.59
C SER A 390 8.33 -12.02 -16.88
N VAL A 391 8.23 -13.33 -17.07
CA VAL A 391 7.46 -13.96 -18.15
C VAL A 391 6.48 -14.93 -17.53
N ASP A 392 5.19 -14.78 -17.84
CA ASP A 392 4.12 -15.59 -17.29
C ASP A 392 3.32 -16.25 -18.40
N ILE A 393 2.97 -17.53 -18.23
CA ILE A 393 2.22 -18.34 -19.17
C ILE A 393 0.94 -18.81 -18.49
N LEU A 394 -0.22 -18.50 -19.06
CA LEU A 394 -1.51 -19.09 -18.69
C LEU A 394 -1.63 -20.47 -19.31
N LEU A 395 -1.40 -21.51 -18.52
CA LEU A 395 -1.54 -22.89 -18.98
C LEU A 395 -2.99 -23.27 -19.21
N THR A 396 -3.86 -22.84 -18.32
CA THR A 396 -5.31 -22.96 -18.41
C THR A 396 -5.96 -21.70 -17.84
N ARG A 397 -7.28 -21.62 -17.80
CA ARG A 397 -8.00 -20.53 -17.10
C ARG A 397 -7.79 -20.52 -15.58
N PHE A 398 -7.26 -21.62 -15.01
CA PHE A 398 -7.05 -21.79 -13.57
C PHE A 398 -5.58 -21.82 -13.17
N TRP A 399 -4.68 -22.08 -14.09
CA TRP A 399 -3.27 -22.32 -13.82
C TRP A 399 -2.38 -21.39 -14.62
N SER A 400 -1.44 -20.78 -13.94
CA SER A 400 -0.36 -20.00 -14.56
C SER A 400 0.99 -20.44 -14.01
N LEU A 401 2.02 -20.31 -14.84
CA LEU A 401 3.41 -20.54 -14.51
C LEU A 401 4.22 -19.35 -14.98
N GLY A 402 5.15 -18.88 -14.17
CA GLY A 402 6.02 -17.76 -14.53
C GLY A 402 7.43 -17.91 -14.03
N GLY A 403 8.34 -17.19 -14.67
CA GLY A 403 9.72 -17.02 -14.23
C GLY A 403 10.05 -15.54 -14.12
N TYR A 404 10.88 -15.17 -13.17
CA TYR A 404 11.29 -13.79 -12.96
C TYR A 404 12.74 -13.70 -12.51
N TYR A 405 13.29 -12.51 -12.70
CA TYR A 405 14.52 -12.04 -12.12
C TYR A 405 14.25 -10.76 -11.37
N LEU A 406 14.72 -10.63 -10.14
CA LEU A 406 14.64 -9.40 -9.35
C LEU A 406 16.05 -8.96 -8.98
N ARG A 407 16.37 -7.71 -9.29
CA ARG A 407 17.55 -7.02 -8.77
C ARG A 407 17.12 -5.92 -7.83
N ARG A 408 17.75 -5.87 -6.66
CA ARG A 408 17.59 -4.83 -5.64
C ARG A 408 18.94 -4.24 -5.31
N GLN A 409 18.97 -2.94 -5.06
CA GLN A 409 20.18 -2.25 -4.62
C GLN A 409 19.82 -1.08 -3.73
N ASN A 410 20.49 -0.96 -2.59
CA ASN A 410 20.46 0.20 -1.73
C ASN A 410 21.85 0.83 -1.68
N SER A 411 21.90 2.16 -1.72
CA SER A 411 23.11 2.95 -1.57
C SER A 411 22.82 4.10 -0.60
N GLY A 412 23.44 4.08 0.55
CA GLY A 412 23.19 5.05 1.61
C GLY A 412 24.40 5.89 1.94
N SER A 413 24.16 6.96 2.69
CA SER A 413 25.21 7.82 3.24
C SER A 413 26.09 7.10 4.27
N VAL A 414 25.62 5.95 4.79
CA VAL A 414 26.33 5.08 5.72
C VAL A 414 26.59 3.72 5.03
N PRO A 415 27.86 3.32 4.85
CA PRO A 415 28.20 2.09 4.11
C PRO A 415 27.56 0.79 4.66
N THR A 416 27.13 0.78 5.92
CA THR A 416 26.49 -0.40 6.54
C THR A 416 25.10 -0.68 6.00
N VAL A 417 24.44 0.29 5.36
CA VAL A 417 23.11 0.14 4.76
C VAL A 417 23.17 -0.21 3.28
N ASP A 418 24.38 -0.14 2.67
CA ASP A 418 24.54 -0.50 1.27
C ASP A 418 24.34 -2.00 1.09
N PHE A 419 23.62 -2.37 0.07
CA PHE A 419 23.53 -3.75 -0.37
C PHE A 419 23.14 -3.83 -1.85
N TYR A 420 23.36 -4.99 -2.42
CA TYR A 420 22.69 -5.43 -3.64
C TYR A 420 22.30 -6.91 -3.52
N SER A 421 21.21 -7.29 -4.16
CA SER A 421 20.72 -8.65 -4.19
C SER A 421 20.18 -8.98 -5.59
N ASN A 422 20.39 -10.21 -6.02
CA ASN A 422 19.82 -10.77 -7.23
C ASN A 422 19.03 -12.01 -6.85
N GLU A 423 17.75 -12.03 -7.21
CA GLU A 423 16.86 -13.14 -6.96
C GLU A 423 16.37 -13.72 -8.30
N TYR A 424 16.38 -15.02 -8.43
CA TYR A 424 15.90 -15.77 -9.59
C TYR A 424 14.80 -16.72 -9.12
N GLY A 425 13.61 -16.62 -9.69
CA GLY A 425 12.52 -17.44 -9.21
C GLY A 425 11.59 -17.94 -10.29
N VAL A 426 10.88 -18.99 -9.92
CA VAL A 426 9.74 -19.52 -10.64
C VAL A 426 8.50 -19.45 -9.75
N ARG A 427 7.35 -19.16 -10.33
CA ARG A 427 6.08 -19.07 -9.60
C ARG A 427 4.98 -19.82 -10.32
N MET A 428 4.09 -20.41 -9.54
CA MET A 428 2.88 -21.07 -10.02
C MET A 428 1.69 -20.49 -9.26
N SER A 429 0.64 -20.14 -9.97
CA SER A 429 -0.62 -19.72 -9.38
C SER A 429 -1.76 -20.64 -9.84
N ILE A 430 -2.61 -20.99 -8.88
CA ILE A 430 -3.80 -21.81 -9.09
C ILE A 430 -5.00 -21.02 -8.54
N LYS A 431 -6.06 -20.91 -9.35
CA LYS A 431 -7.35 -20.31 -8.97
C LYS A 431 -8.41 -21.41 -8.95
N PHE A 432 -9.30 -21.39 -7.94
CA PHE A 432 -10.38 -22.36 -7.79
C PHE A 432 -11.76 -21.70 -7.84
#